data_48218bddb062a62288b39430b34da85b
#
_entry.id   48218bddb062a62288b39430b34da85b
#
_cell.length_a   1.000
_cell.length_b   1.000
_cell.length_c   1.000
_cell.angle_alpha   90.00
_cell.angle_beta   90.00
_cell.angle_gamma   90.00
#
_symmetry.space_group_name_H-M   'P 1'
#
loop_
_entity.id
_entity.type
_entity.pdbx_description
1 polymer ?
#
loop_
_entity_poly.entity_id
_entity_poly.type
_entity_poly.pdbx_seq_one_letter_code
_entity_poly.pdbx_strand_id
1 'polypeptide(L)'
;KSRNLYGLNLARTSRKPNMILCEGYMDVIAMHQAGFNQAVASLGTAFTQQQSVILKRYTNEVLLTYDSDDAGVRAAMRAIPILKDAGLTARVINMEPYKDPDEFIKALGAEEFQKRIDTAESSFFFELRILERQYNFRDPESKTLFFREVAKKLLEFDAGIERNNYIEAAAEKYHLTYDQLVKMVSQTGEQLGDLKKRPEMGNVSRDPARRRQKEDAGVRSQRLLITWMSTSEQLYRNITRYVKPEDFTDELCRKAATLLGTQMEQRHLNPAALFKYFEDGEEQERAAAMFNDSIPALKSREEEEKALQETILRVK
;
A
#
# COMPACT_ATOMS: atom_id res chain seq x y z
N LYS A 1 -3.99 28.59 13.45
CA LYS A 1 -2.77 27.80 13.73
C LYS A 1 -2.69 26.56 12.85
N SER A 2 -3.76 25.76 12.75
CA SER A 2 -3.79 24.48 11.99
C SER A 2 -3.57 24.60 10.46
N ARG A 3 -3.55 25.78 9.89
CA ARG A 3 -3.40 26.05 8.45
C ARG A 3 -2.10 26.76 8.09
N ASN A 4 -1.20 26.97 9.03
CA ASN A 4 0.08 27.65 8.82
C ASN A 4 1.20 26.83 9.46
N LEU A 5 2.42 27.00 8.92
CA LEU A 5 3.66 26.44 9.46
C LEU A 5 4.60 27.60 9.79
N TYR A 6 5.22 27.54 10.96
CA TYR A 6 6.28 28.49 11.32
C TYR A 6 7.51 28.27 10.42
N GLY A 7 8.17 29.33 10.02
CA GLY A 7 9.35 29.25 9.15
C GLY A 7 9.08 29.01 7.66
N LEU A 8 7.81 28.73 7.27
CA LEU A 8 7.48 28.40 5.88
C LEU A 8 7.79 29.53 4.89
N ASN A 9 7.70 30.79 5.32
CA ASN A 9 8.03 31.94 4.49
C ASN A 9 9.49 31.93 4.01
N LEU A 10 10.40 31.36 4.78
CA LEU A 10 11.81 31.15 4.45
C LEU A 10 12.00 29.77 3.77
N ALA A 11 11.44 28.71 4.36
CA ALA A 11 11.61 27.33 3.89
C ALA A 11 11.15 27.14 2.43
N ARG A 12 10.08 27.80 1.99
CA ARG A 12 9.56 27.72 0.61
C ARG A 12 10.54 28.23 -0.45
N THR A 13 11.53 29.03 -0.06
CA THR A 13 12.57 29.58 -0.96
C THR A 13 13.85 28.75 -0.93
N SER A 14 13.93 27.76 -0.04
CA SER A 14 15.04 26.83 0.03
C SER A 14 15.12 25.98 -1.25
N ARG A 15 16.35 25.78 -1.74
CA ARG A 15 16.62 24.88 -2.87
C ARG A 15 16.91 23.44 -2.46
N LYS A 16 16.69 23.11 -1.18
CA LYS A 16 16.89 21.75 -0.67
C LYS A 16 15.78 20.83 -1.17
N PRO A 17 16.06 19.53 -1.41
CA PRO A 17 15.07 18.59 -1.98
C PRO A 17 13.96 18.20 -0.98
N ASN A 18 14.18 18.45 0.31
CA ASN A 18 13.30 18.07 1.40
C ASN A 18 12.97 19.24 2.30
N MET A 19 11.94 19.08 3.13
CA MET A 19 11.65 19.98 4.24
C MET A 19 11.83 19.25 5.57
N ILE A 20 12.27 19.98 6.60
CA ILE A 20 12.46 19.47 7.94
C ILE A 20 11.29 19.95 8.80
N LEU A 21 10.53 19.02 9.39
CA LEU A 21 9.43 19.31 10.29
C LEU A 21 9.87 19.11 11.73
N CYS A 22 9.99 20.22 12.45
CA CYS A 22 10.34 20.30 13.86
C CYS A 22 9.08 20.32 14.74
N GLU A 23 9.23 20.03 16.02
CA GLU A 23 8.15 20.12 16.99
C GLU A 23 7.82 21.58 17.34
N GLY A 24 8.86 22.37 17.65
CA GLY A 24 8.74 23.73 18.14
C GLY A 24 9.33 24.80 17.22
N TYR A 25 8.93 26.04 17.44
CA TYR A 25 9.47 27.18 16.70
C TYR A 25 10.92 27.53 17.12
N MET A 26 11.34 27.17 18.32
CA MET A 26 12.72 27.35 18.76
C MET A 26 13.68 26.44 17.98
N ASP A 27 13.26 25.21 17.71
CA ASP A 27 14.04 24.28 16.87
C ASP A 27 14.21 24.84 15.46
N VAL A 28 13.15 25.42 14.88
CA VAL A 28 13.23 26.05 13.55
C VAL A 28 14.22 27.22 13.57
N ILE A 29 14.23 28.05 14.61
CA ILE A 29 15.17 29.15 14.73
C ILE A 29 16.60 28.61 14.80
N ALA A 30 16.88 27.64 15.65
CA ALA A 30 18.19 26.99 15.77
C ALA A 30 18.64 26.38 14.45
N MET A 31 17.73 25.66 13.76
CA MET A 31 17.98 25.08 12.46
C MET A 31 18.34 26.11 11.40
N HIS A 32 17.57 27.20 11.31
CA HIS A 32 17.86 28.29 10.36
C HIS A 32 19.18 28.97 10.67
N GLN A 33 19.52 29.19 11.94
CA GLN A 33 20.84 29.74 12.34
C GLN A 33 21.99 28.83 11.95
N ALA A 34 21.77 27.50 11.96
CA ALA A 34 22.72 26.49 11.53
C ALA A 34 22.75 26.29 9.99
N GLY A 35 21.97 27.04 9.22
CA GLY A 35 21.94 26.98 7.76
C GLY A 35 20.91 26.01 7.16
N PHE A 36 20.04 25.37 7.98
CA PHE A 36 18.97 24.49 7.53
C PHE A 36 17.67 25.28 7.30
N ASN A 37 17.68 26.15 6.29
CA ASN A 37 16.57 27.07 6.00
C ASN A 37 15.27 26.39 5.53
N GLN A 38 15.29 25.07 5.27
CA GLN A 38 14.11 24.26 4.92
C GLN A 38 13.31 23.79 6.15
N ALA A 39 13.70 24.21 7.36
CA ALA A 39 13.00 23.81 8.59
C ALA A 39 11.71 24.59 8.80
N VAL A 40 10.67 23.88 9.25
CA VAL A 40 9.34 24.40 9.60
C VAL A 40 8.81 23.73 10.86
N ALA A 41 7.85 24.35 11.54
CA ALA A 41 7.18 23.71 12.67
C ALA A 41 5.68 23.94 12.67
N SER A 42 4.94 23.04 13.34
CA SER A 42 3.55 23.26 13.72
C SER A 42 3.49 24.28 14.88
N LEU A 43 2.49 25.15 14.86
CA LEU A 43 2.39 26.29 15.80
C LEU A 43 1.79 25.91 17.15
N GLY A 44 2.49 25.09 17.94
CA GLY A 44 2.04 24.65 19.27
C GLY A 44 0.74 23.84 19.24
N THR A 45 0.53 23.07 18.19
CA THR A 45 -0.55 22.12 17.98
C THR A 45 -0.02 20.90 17.28
N ALA A 46 -0.71 19.75 17.39
CA ALA A 46 -0.37 18.59 16.58
C ALA A 46 -0.38 18.93 15.10
N PHE A 47 0.48 18.26 14.33
CA PHE A 47 0.56 18.38 12.88
C PHE A 47 -0.77 17.94 12.23
N THR A 48 -1.21 18.63 11.18
CA THR A 48 -2.53 18.46 10.57
C THR A 48 -2.47 18.12 9.10
N GLN A 49 -3.55 17.52 8.55
CA GLN A 49 -3.70 17.28 7.12
C GLN A 49 -3.60 18.55 6.27
N GLN A 50 -4.12 19.68 6.77
CA GLN A 50 -4.03 20.96 6.06
C GLN A 50 -2.58 21.44 5.94
N GLN A 51 -1.76 21.20 6.96
CA GLN A 51 -0.33 21.50 6.93
C GLN A 51 0.43 20.56 6.00
N SER A 52 0.07 19.28 5.92
CA SER A 52 0.70 18.35 4.97
C SER A 52 0.42 18.72 3.50
N VAL A 53 -0.82 19.13 3.20
CA VAL A 53 -1.19 19.63 1.86
C VAL A 53 -0.38 20.89 1.49
N ILE A 54 -0.06 21.75 2.47
CA ILE A 54 0.80 22.91 2.23
C ILE A 54 2.23 22.45 1.92
N LEU A 55 2.80 21.54 2.70
CA LEU A 55 4.16 21.02 2.46
C LEU A 55 4.28 20.35 1.10
N LYS A 56 3.27 19.60 0.67
CA LYS A 56 3.25 18.91 -0.64
C LYS A 56 3.45 19.83 -1.84
N ARG A 57 3.14 21.11 -1.70
CA ARG A 57 3.36 22.11 -2.77
C ARG A 57 4.85 22.44 -2.98
N TYR A 58 5.70 22.13 -2.00
CA TYR A 58 7.10 22.57 -1.98
C TYR A 58 8.08 21.41 -1.97
N THR A 59 7.67 20.22 -1.52
CA THR A 59 8.53 19.05 -1.44
C THR A 59 7.76 17.76 -1.66
N ASN A 60 8.49 16.68 -1.95
CA ASN A 60 7.98 15.30 -1.93
C ASN A 60 8.47 14.52 -0.70
N GLU A 61 9.43 15.06 0.06
CA GLU A 61 10.03 14.40 1.21
C GLU A 61 10.05 15.32 2.42
N VAL A 62 9.64 14.80 3.58
CA VAL A 62 9.65 15.48 4.86
C VAL A 62 10.48 14.68 5.86
N LEU A 63 11.45 15.36 6.47
CA LEU A 63 12.29 14.82 7.53
C LEU A 63 11.73 15.26 8.88
N LEU A 64 11.36 14.32 9.72
CA LEU A 64 10.80 14.57 11.06
C LEU A 64 11.96 14.69 12.07
N THR A 65 11.98 15.77 12.83
CA THR A 65 12.96 16.02 13.91
C THR A 65 12.20 16.33 15.20
N TYR A 66 11.37 15.40 15.66
CA TYR A 66 10.68 15.54 16.94
C TYR A 66 11.59 15.11 18.08
N ASP A 67 11.28 15.59 19.30
CA ASP A 67 12.03 15.26 20.50
C ASP A 67 12.24 13.74 20.63
N SER A 68 13.40 13.34 21.16
CA SER A 68 13.76 11.92 21.34
C SER A 68 13.01 11.25 22.51
N ASP A 69 12.16 11.99 23.22
CA ASP A 69 11.34 11.45 24.30
C ASP A 69 10.06 10.75 23.81
N ASP A 70 9.32 10.12 24.73
CA ASP A 70 8.08 9.41 24.39
C ASP A 70 7.00 10.33 23.80
N ALA A 71 6.99 11.61 24.14
CA ALA A 71 6.02 12.56 23.60
C ALA A 71 6.31 12.89 22.14
N GLY A 72 7.59 13.16 21.80
CA GLY A 72 8.05 13.38 20.44
C GLY A 72 7.90 12.13 19.57
N VAL A 73 8.20 10.93 20.10
CA VAL A 73 7.93 9.66 19.41
C VAL A 73 6.44 9.52 19.06
N ARG A 74 5.54 9.79 20.02
CA ARG A 74 4.09 9.76 19.75
C ARG A 74 3.66 10.82 18.74
N ALA A 75 4.31 12.00 18.75
CA ALA A 75 4.05 13.04 17.76
C ALA A 75 4.49 12.63 16.36
N ALA A 76 5.67 12.01 16.20
CA ALA A 76 6.15 11.44 14.94
C ALA A 76 5.21 10.36 14.42
N MET A 77 4.79 9.41 15.27
CA MET A 77 3.84 8.34 14.92
C MET A 77 2.48 8.88 14.45
N ARG A 78 2.04 10.05 14.92
CA ARG A 78 0.82 10.72 14.42
C ARG A 78 1.05 11.48 13.12
N ALA A 79 2.24 12.05 12.93
CA ALA A 79 2.54 12.84 11.74
C ALA A 79 2.79 11.96 10.49
N ILE A 80 3.39 10.77 10.65
CA ILE A 80 3.72 9.86 9.55
C ILE A 80 2.51 9.52 8.68
N PRO A 81 1.38 9.01 9.20
CA PRO A 81 0.22 8.70 8.37
C PRO A 81 -0.35 9.95 7.68
N ILE A 82 -0.36 11.10 8.35
CA ILE A 82 -0.84 12.36 7.75
C ILE A 82 0.02 12.78 6.55
N LEU A 83 1.32 12.56 6.62
CA LEU A 83 2.26 12.83 5.51
C LEU A 83 2.05 11.83 4.37
N LYS A 84 1.94 10.53 4.69
CA LYS A 84 1.67 9.47 3.71
C LYS A 84 0.36 9.72 2.95
N ASP A 85 -0.73 10.08 3.64
CA ASP A 85 -2.03 10.39 3.04
C ASP A 85 -1.97 11.58 2.07
N ALA A 86 -1.06 12.53 2.31
CA ALA A 86 -0.79 13.63 1.40
C ALA A 86 0.17 13.26 0.24
N GLY A 87 0.61 12.02 0.15
CA GLY A 87 1.58 11.54 -0.84
C GLY A 87 3.00 12.07 -0.61
N LEU A 88 3.37 12.34 0.65
CA LEU A 88 4.70 12.76 1.05
C LEU A 88 5.48 11.57 1.61
N THR A 89 6.73 11.42 1.19
CA THR A 89 7.66 10.50 1.83
C THR A 89 8.10 11.07 3.18
N ALA A 90 7.93 10.30 4.25
CA ALA A 90 8.36 10.67 5.59
C ALA A 90 9.61 9.87 5.99
N ARG A 91 10.61 10.59 6.51
CA ARG A 91 11.80 10.00 7.14
C ARG A 91 11.99 10.62 8.52
N VAL A 92 12.66 9.91 9.40
CA VAL A 92 12.89 10.38 10.78
C VAL A 92 14.37 10.52 11.02
N ILE A 93 14.79 11.70 11.52
CA ILE A 93 16.16 11.96 11.90
C ILE A 93 16.33 11.48 13.36
N ASN A 94 17.27 10.58 13.58
CA ASN A 94 17.63 10.15 14.93
C ASN A 94 18.64 11.15 15.54
N MET A 95 18.25 11.78 16.63
CA MET A 95 19.09 12.75 17.35
C MET A 95 19.71 12.19 18.61
N GLU A 96 19.44 10.93 18.96
CA GLU A 96 20.03 10.30 20.16
C GLU A 96 21.56 10.45 20.16
N PRO A 97 22.18 10.77 21.30
CA PRO A 97 21.61 10.86 22.66
C PRO A 97 21.02 12.24 23.02
N TYR A 98 20.94 13.18 22.09
CA TYR A 98 20.44 14.53 22.32
C TYR A 98 18.90 14.54 22.25
N LYS A 99 18.31 15.48 22.99
CA LYS A 99 16.87 15.58 23.09
C LYS A 99 16.22 16.12 21.82
N ASP A 100 16.77 17.22 21.30
CA ASP A 100 16.20 18.01 20.21
C ASP A 100 17.28 18.51 19.23
N PRO A 101 16.91 19.10 18.09
CA PRO A 101 17.85 19.64 17.11
C PRO A 101 18.75 20.74 17.66
N ASP A 102 18.24 21.58 18.56
CA ASP A 102 18.99 22.69 19.13
C ASP A 102 20.16 22.17 20.00
N GLU A 103 19.89 21.24 20.90
CA GLU A 103 20.93 20.58 21.70
C GLU A 103 21.95 19.86 20.82
N PHE A 104 21.47 19.11 19.81
CA PHE A 104 22.36 18.37 18.90
C PHE A 104 23.33 19.31 18.17
N ILE A 105 22.79 20.37 17.56
CA ILE A 105 23.61 21.30 16.77
C ILE A 105 24.58 22.08 17.65
N LYS A 106 24.18 22.46 18.87
CA LYS A 106 25.08 23.11 19.83
C LYS A 106 26.24 22.22 20.26
N ALA A 107 25.98 20.91 20.38
CA ALA A 107 27.00 19.97 20.83
C ALA A 107 27.93 19.52 19.72
N LEU A 108 27.43 19.22 18.53
CA LEU A 108 28.15 18.54 17.45
C LEU A 108 28.29 19.38 16.17
N GLY A 109 27.54 20.46 16.04
CA GLY A 109 27.57 21.34 14.89
C GLY A 109 26.72 20.90 13.69
N ALA A 110 26.64 21.79 12.70
CA ALA A 110 25.80 21.63 11.52
C ALA A 110 26.27 20.48 10.60
N GLU A 111 27.58 20.21 10.52
CA GLU A 111 28.09 19.12 9.67
C GLU A 111 27.63 17.74 10.15
N GLU A 112 27.68 17.50 11.45
CA GLU A 112 27.18 16.23 12.01
C GLU A 112 25.67 16.12 11.87
N PHE A 113 24.93 17.22 11.98
CA PHE A 113 23.50 17.20 11.72
C PHE A 113 23.19 16.89 10.24
N GLN A 114 23.98 17.39 9.27
CA GLN A 114 23.83 17.04 7.87
C GLN A 114 23.99 15.51 7.66
N LYS A 115 24.95 14.87 8.33
CA LYS A 115 25.12 13.41 8.27
C LYS A 115 23.88 12.69 8.80
N ARG A 116 23.23 13.21 9.85
CA ARG A 116 21.97 12.66 10.35
C ARG A 116 20.83 12.83 9.34
N ILE A 117 20.78 13.93 8.61
CA ILE A 117 19.85 14.12 7.48
C ILE A 117 20.09 13.04 6.41
N ASP A 118 21.34 12.84 6.01
CA ASP A 118 21.72 11.92 4.93
C ASP A 118 21.41 10.44 5.30
N THR A 119 21.45 10.13 6.59
CA THR A 119 21.17 8.79 7.15
C THR A 119 19.79 8.68 7.79
N ALA A 120 18.89 9.62 7.54
CA ALA A 120 17.55 9.60 8.12
C ALA A 120 16.80 8.28 7.83
N GLU A 121 16.24 7.70 8.86
CA GLU A 121 15.53 6.42 8.80
C GLU A 121 14.19 6.58 8.07
N SER A 122 13.80 5.62 7.20
CA SER A 122 12.45 5.67 6.62
C SER A 122 11.38 5.54 7.72
N SER A 123 10.22 6.17 7.52
CA SER A 123 9.12 6.11 8.49
C SER A 123 8.72 4.66 8.81
N PHE A 124 8.78 3.76 7.83
CA PHE A 124 8.49 2.34 8.03
C PHE A 124 9.44 1.71 9.07
N PHE A 125 10.75 1.88 8.91
CA PHE A 125 11.71 1.31 9.86
C PHE A 125 11.68 2.00 11.22
N PHE A 126 11.39 3.30 11.27
CA PHE A 126 11.12 4.00 12.52
C PHE A 126 9.93 3.36 13.25
N GLU A 127 8.81 3.16 12.57
CA GLU A 127 7.63 2.51 13.15
C GLU A 127 7.95 1.09 13.65
N LEU A 128 8.71 0.30 12.87
CA LEU A 128 9.14 -1.04 13.31
C LEU A 128 10.05 -0.98 14.54
N ARG A 129 10.95 -0.01 14.63
CA ARG A 129 11.85 0.16 15.78
C ARG A 129 11.07 0.51 17.06
N ILE A 130 10.00 1.31 16.94
CA ILE A 130 9.13 1.61 18.08
C ILE A 130 8.28 0.38 18.45
N LEU A 131 7.80 -0.36 17.48
CA LEU A 131 7.05 -1.58 17.68
C LEU A 131 7.91 -2.66 18.38
N GLU A 132 9.16 -2.80 17.96
CA GLU A 132 10.13 -3.76 18.50
C GLU A 132 10.31 -3.62 20.01
N ARG A 133 10.25 -2.40 20.58
CA ARG A 133 10.36 -2.14 22.01
C ARG A 133 9.26 -2.81 22.85
N GLN A 134 8.15 -3.21 22.22
CA GLN A 134 7.00 -3.84 22.89
C GLN A 134 7.10 -5.36 22.95
N TYR A 135 8.10 -5.97 22.30
CA TYR A 135 8.24 -7.41 22.17
C TYR A 135 9.54 -7.96 22.76
N ASN A 136 9.46 -9.13 23.40
CA ASN A 136 10.63 -9.81 23.91
C ASN A 136 11.21 -10.76 22.85
N PHE A 137 12.30 -10.36 22.21
CA PHE A 137 12.96 -11.17 21.16
C PHE A 137 13.65 -12.44 21.65
N ARG A 138 13.80 -12.63 22.97
CA ARG A 138 14.28 -13.87 23.56
C ARG A 138 13.18 -14.94 23.65
N ASP A 139 11.92 -14.51 23.63
CA ASP A 139 10.78 -15.40 23.64
C ASP A 139 10.30 -15.66 22.20
N PRO A 140 10.31 -16.93 21.72
CA PRO A 140 9.91 -17.28 20.36
C PRO A 140 8.46 -16.90 20.01
N GLU A 141 7.54 -16.97 20.99
CA GLU A 141 6.14 -16.62 20.79
C GLU A 141 5.99 -15.09 20.58
N SER A 142 6.59 -14.31 21.46
CA SER A 142 6.63 -12.84 21.35
C SER A 142 7.27 -12.38 20.05
N LYS A 143 8.38 -13.01 19.65
CA LYS A 143 9.05 -12.75 18.37
C LYS A 143 8.15 -13.05 17.17
N THR A 144 7.37 -14.12 17.23
CA THR A 144 6.41 -14.48 16.17
C THR A 144 5.29 -13.46 16.07
N LEU A 145 4.78 -12.98 17.20
CA LEU A 145 3.76 -11.91 17.23
C LEU A 145 4.30 -10.61 16.62
N PHE A 146 5.53 -10.22 16.93
CA PHE A 146 6.18 -9.07 16.28
C PHE A 146 6.20 -9.18 14.75
N PHE A 147 6.62 -10.34 14.21
CA PHE A 147 6.66 -10.50 12.75
C PHE A 147 5.28 -10.52 12.10
N ARG A 148 4.23 -10.91 12.81
CA ARG A 148 2.85 -10.74 12.32
C ARG A 148 2.48 -9.26 12.20
N GLU A 149 2.89 -8.43 13.16
CA GLU A 149 2.67 -6.98 13.06
C GLU A 149 3.51 -6.35 11.93
N VAL A 150 4.76 -6.80 11.74
CA VAL A 150 5.57 -6.41 10.57
C VAL A 150 4.86 -6.75 9.27
N ALA A 151 4.30 -7.97 9.17
CA ALA A 151 3.54 -8.40 7.99
C ALA A 151 2.29 -7.52 7.74
N LYS A 152 1.58 -7.12 8.80
CA LYS A 152 0.44 -6.18 8.69
C LYS A 152 0.88 -4.83 8.15
N LYS A 153 2.01 -4.31 8.65
CA LYS A 153 2.56 -3.04 8.17
C LYS A 153 3.04 -3.10 6.72
N LEU A 154 3.58 -4.22 6.28
CA LEU A 154 3.94 -4.44 4.89
C LEU A 154 2.72 -4.50 3.95
N LEU A 155 1.55 -4.87 4.46
CA LEU A 155 0.29 -4.85 3.73
C LEU A 155 -0.30 -3.43 3.56
N GLU A 156 0.20 -2.42 4.27
CA GLU A 156 -0.17 -1.02 4.06
C GLU A 156 0.37 -0.46 2.74
N PHE A 157 1.45 -1.05 2.20
CA PHE A 157 1.96 -0.71 0.87
C PHE A 157 1.12 -1.36 -0.21
N ASP A 158 0.95 -0.68 -1.34
CA ASP A 158 0.33 -1.28 -2.50
C ASP A 158 1.11 -2.50 -2.99
N ALA A 159 0.40 -3.50 -3.52
CA ALA A 159 1.04 -4.69 -4.08
C ALA A 159 1.91 -4.29 -5.27
N GLY A 160 3.19 -4.66 -5.25
CA GLY A 160 4.12 -4.36 -6.33
C GLY A 160 5.56 -4.22 -5.87
N ILE A 161 6.34 -3.48 -6.65
CA ILE A 161 7.79 -3.31 -6.44
C ILE A 161 8.08 -2.66 -5.09
N GLU A 162 7.29 -1.66 -4.67
CA GLU A 162 7.52 -0.95 -3.42
C GLU A 162 7.40 -1.91 -2.22
N ARG A 163 6.31 -2.67 -2.12
CA ARG A 163 6.14 -3.66 -1.05
C ARG A 163 7.27 -4.68 -1.04
N ASN A 164 7.69 -5.17 -2.21
CA ASN A 164 8.76 -6.16 -2.32
C ASN A 164 10.10 -5.61 -1.82
N ASN A 165 10.43 -4.36 -2.14
CA ASN A 165 11.64 -3.70 -1.64
C ASN A 165 11.62 -3.57 -0.11
N TYR A 166 10.46 -3.22 0.48
CA TYR A 166 10.33 -3.18 1.95
C TYR A 166 10.36 -4.56 2.60
N ILE A 167 9.83 -5.60 1.94
CA ILE A 167 9.95 -7.00 2.40
C ILE A 167 11.43 -7.42 2.41
N GLU A 168 12.17 -7.15 1.33
CA GLU A 168 13.59 -7.49 1.24
C GLU A 168 14.40 -6.78 2.33
N ALA A 169 14.25 -5.48 2.48
CA ALA A 169 14.95 -4.70 3.48
C ALA A 169 14.58 -5.09 4.92
N ALA A 170 13.33 -5.46 5.19
CA ALA A 170 12.91 -5.96 6.50
C ALA A 170 13.45 -7.38 6.75
N ALA A 171 13.48 -8.25 5.76
CA ALA A 171 14.05 -9.60 5.88
C ALA A 171 15.54 -9.52 6.21
N GLU A 172 16.30 -8.66 5.53
CA GLU A 172 17.72 -8.42 5.82
C GLU A 172 17.91 -7.91 7.26
N LYS A 173 17.17 -6.87 7.66
CA LYS A 173 17.29 -6.26 8.99
C LYS A 173 17.07 -7.25 10.13
N TYR A 174 16.10 -8.17 9.96
CA TYR A 174 15.72 -9.12 11.01
C TYR A 174 16.28 -10.53 10.81
N HIS A 175 17.21 -10.72 9.87
CA HIS A 175 17.84 -12.01 9.56
C HIS A 175 16.83 -13.12 9.23
N LEU A 176 15.81 -12.78 8.44
CA LEU A 176 14.87 -13.71 7.84
C LEU A 176 15.21 -13.92 6.36
N THR A 177 14.73 -15.03 5.79
CA THR A 177 14.73 -15.16 4.33
C THR A 177 13.57 -14.36 3.74
N TYR A 178 13.76 -13.84 2.52
CA TYR A 178 12.70 -13.16 1.77
C TYR A 178 11.41 -14.00 1.70
N ASP A 179 11.54 -15.29 1.37
CA ASP A 179 10.40 -16.22 1.23
C ASP A 179 9.63 -16.43 2.56
N GLN A 180 10.33 -16.46 3.70
CA GLN A 180 9.67 -16.55 5.00
C GLN A 180 8.77 -15.34 5.26
N LEU A 181 9.27 -14.14 4.97
CA LEU A 181 8.51 -12.91 5.20
C LEU A 181 7.37 -12.75 4.17
N VAL A 182 7.59 -13.07 2.89
CA VAL A 182 6.54 -13.10 1.86
C VAL A 182 5.41 -14.04 2.26
N LYS A 183 5.73 -15.26 2.70
CA LYS A 183 4.73 -16.23 3.16
C LYS A 183 3.91 -15.69 4.32
N MET A 184 4.56 -15.04 5.28
CA MET A 184 3.88 -14.43 6.43
C MET A 184 2.98 -13.28 6.01
N VAL A 185 3.42 -12.41 5.09
CA VAL A 185 2.61 -11.31 4.53
C VAL A 185 1.38 -11.86 3.83
N SER A 186 1.53 -12.90 3.00
CA SER A 186 0.40 -13.55 2.29
C SER A 186 -0.62 -14.14 3.26
N GLN A 187 -0.15 -14.92 4.25
CA GLN A 187 -1.01 -15.51 5.27
C GLN A 187 -1.75 -14.46 6.10
N THR A 188 -1.06 -13.37 6.46
CA THR A 188 -1.67 -12.27 7.21
C THR A 188 -2.71 -11.54 6.36
N GLY A 189 -2.46 -11.35 5.07
CA GLY A 189 -3.41 -10.76 4.13
C GLY A 189 -4.69 -11.59 3.99
N GLU A 190 -4.56 -12.91 3.87
CA GLU A 190 -5.70 -13.83 3.83
C GLU A 190 -6.54 -13.76 5.11
N GLN A 191 -5.88 -13.80 6.28
CA GLN A 191 -6.54 -13.70 7.59
C GLN A 191 -7.28 -12.37 7.78
N LEU A 192 -6.67 -11.24 7.37
CA LEU A 192 -7.30 -9.92 7.43
C LEU A 192 -8.46 -9.80 6.43
N GLY A 193 -8.35 -10.41 5.26
CA GLY A 193 -9.44 -10.53 4.29
C GLY A 193 -10.62 -11.32 4.84
N ASP A 194 -10.37 -12.42 5.54
CA ASP A 194 -11.40 -13.22 6.20
C ASP A 194 -12.02 -12.53 7.43
N LEU A 195 -11.24 -11.76 8.19
CA LEU A 195 -11.74 -10.97 9.33
C LEU A 195 -12.65 -9.81 8.88
N LYS A 196 -12.33 -9.15 7.77
CA LYS A 196 -13.21 -8.13 7.16
C LYS A 196 -14.53 -8.72 6.64
N LYS A 197 -14.56 -10.03 6.40
CA LYS A 197 -15.77 -10.78 5.99
C LYS A 197 -16.59 -11.32 7.17
N ARG A 198 -16.08 -11.26 8.43
CA ARG A 198 -16.85 -11.61 9.62
C ARG A 198 -17.67 -10.40 10.07
N PRO A 199 -18.99 -10.43 10.07
CA PRO A 199 -19.82 -9.39 10.67
C PRO A 199 -19.61 -9.39 12.18
N GLU A 200 -19.47 -8.20 12.79
CA GLU A 200 -19.56 -8.01 14.24
C GLU A 200 -20.85 -8.65 14.75
N MET A 201 -20.72 -9.51 15.77
CA MET A 201 -21.88 -10.08 16.45
C MET A 201 -22.57 -9.02 17.29
N GLY A 202 -23.42 -8.23 16.67
CA GLY A 202 -24.40 -7.36 17.29
C GLY A 202 -25.79 -7.74 16.81
N ASN A 203 -26.68 -8.05 17.76
CA ASN A 203 -28.08 -8.46 17.68
C ASN A 203 -28.81 -8.41 16.33
N VAL A 204 -29.24 -9.58 15.94
CA VAL A 204 -29.86 -9.97 14.69
C VAL A 204 -31.32 -9.56 14.60
N SER A 205 -31.69 -8.89 13.53
CA SER A 205 -32.96 -9.10 12.84
C SER A 205 -32.71 -10.02 11.63
N ARG A 206 -33.48 -11.10 11.56
CA ARG A 206 -33.38 -12.14 10.51
C ARG A 206 -33.95 -11.59 9.22
N ASP A 207 -33.11 -11.21 8.27
CA ASP A 207 -33.51 -11.01 6.88
C ASP A 207 -32.77 -12.04 5.98
N PRO A 208 -33.49 -12.97 5.32
CA PRO A 208 -32.91 -14.08 4.56
C PRO A 208 -32.25 -13.69 3.22
N ALA A 209 -32.31 -12.42 2.79
CA ALA A 209 -31.96 -12.00 1.43
C ALA A 209 -30.47 -11.61 1.20
N ARG A 210 -29.59 -11.67 2.21
CA ARG A 210 -28.15 -11.39 2.05
C ARG A 210 -27.26 -12.56 2.39
N ARG A 211 -27.48 -13.71 1.78
CA ARG A 211 -26.40 -14.68 1.54
C ARG A 211 -25.52 -14.14 0.41
N ARG A 212 -24.51 -13.34 0.75
CA ARG A 212 -23.37 -13.13 -0.15
C ARG A 212 -22.73 -14.49 -0.34
N GLN A 213 -22.91 -15.04 -1.53
CA GLN A 213 -22.29 -16.27 -2.00
C GLN A 213 -20.77 -16.16 -1.78
N LYS A 214 -20.18 -17.15 -1.10
CA LYS A 214 -18.77 -17.50 -1.32
C LYS A 214 -18.67 -17.67 -2.83
N GLU A 215 -17.84 -16.84 -3.47
CA GLU A 215 -17.55 -17.07 -4.88
C GLU A 215 -16.96 -18.46 -4.99
N ASP A 216 -17.68 -19.35 -5.64
CA ASP A 216 -17.25 -20.72 -5.88
C ASP A 216 -15.94 -20.64 -6.68
N ALA A 217 -14.93 -21.44 -6.32
CA ALA A 217 -13.66 -21.49 -7.04
C ALA A 217 -13.85 -21.69 -8.55
N GLY A 218 -14.96 -22.35 -8.94
CA GLY A 218 -15.42 -22.49 -10.32
C GLY A 218 -15.76 -21.16 -10.97
N VAL A 219 -16.50 -20.28 -10.31
CA VAL A 219 -16.89 -18.95 -10.86
C VAL A 219 -15.66 -18.07 -11.06
N ARG A 220 -14.70 -18.10 -10.14
CA ARG A 220 -13.43 -17.37 -10.28
C ARG A 220 -12.63 -17.86 -11.49
N SER A 221 -12.57 -19.17 -11.72
CA SER A 221 -11.91 -19.73 -12.90
C SER A 221 -12.61 -19.31 -14.20
N GLN A 222 -13.94 -19.25 -14.20
CA GLN A 222 -14.72 -18.78 -15.35
C GLN A 222 -14.43 -17.31 -15.68
N ARG A 223 -14.38 -16.43 -14.67
CA ARG A 223 -14.03 -15.02 -14.86
C ARG A 223 -12.62 -14.85 -15.42
N LEU A 224 -11.64 -15.55 -14.88
CA LEU A 224 -10.27 -15.50 -15.37
C LEU A 224 -10.19 -15.97 -16.83
N LEU A 225 -10.99 -16.97 -17.22
CA LEU A 225 -11.03 -17.45 -18.60
C LEU A 225 -11.62 -16.40 -19.55
N ILE A 226 -12.67 -15.66 -19.14
CA ILE A 226 -13.23 -14.54 -19.91
C ILE A 226 -12.19 -13.42 -20.05
N THR A 227 -11.45 -13.09 -19.00
CA THR A 227 -10.36 -12.12 -19.05
C THR A 227 -9.32 -12.51 -20.12
N TRP A 228 -8.88 -13.77 -20.14
CA TRP A 228 -7.95 -14.25 -21.18
C TRP A 228 -8.56 -14.21 -22.58
N MET A 229 -9.83 -14.61 -22.75
CA MET A 229 -10.54 -14.53 -24.03
C MET A 229 -10.63 -13.09 -24.56
N SER A 230 -10.68 -12.11 -23.68
CA SER A 230 -10.75 -10.68 -24.03
C SER A 230 -9.42 -10.04 -24.38
N THR A 231 -8.28 -10.68 -24.06
CA THR A 231 -6.94 -10.10 -24.20
C THR A 231 -6.44 -10.11 -25.63
N SER A 232 -6.67 -11.20 -26.38
CA SER A 232 -6.27 -11.29 -27.79
C SER A 232 -7.09 -12.29 -28.60
N GLU A 233 -7.21 -12.05 -29.90
CA GLU A 233 -7.91 -12.97 -30.82
C GLU A 233 -7.29 -14.38 -30.82
N GLN A 234 -5.99 -14.48 -30.65
CA GLN A 234 -5.29 -15.76 -30.65
C GLN A 234 -5.62 -16.57 -29.40
N LEU A 235 -5.66 -15.94 -28.21
CA LEU A 235 -6.07 -16.59 -26.98
C LEU A 235 -7.54 -16.99 -27.04
N TYR A 236 -8.40 -16.10 -27.55
CA TYR A 236 -9.82 -16.42 -27.77
C TYR A 236 -9.98 -17.71 -28.59
N ARG A 237 -9.34 -17.78 -29.78
CA ARG A 237 -9.40 -18.95 -30.68
C ARG A 237 -8.84 -20.24 -30.05
N ASN A 238 -7.79 -20.10 -29.22
CA ASN A 238 -7.23 -21.25 -28.51
C ASN A 238 -8.18 -21.79 -27.44
N ILE A 239 -8.80 -20.90 -26.64
CA ILE A 239 -9.71 -21.29 -25.57
C ILE A 239 -11.00 -21.89 -26.12
N THR A 240 -11.60 -21.30 -27.17
CA THR A 240 -12.88 -21.74 -27.75
C THR A 240 -12.82 -23.09 -28.47
N ARG A 241 -11.62 -23.65 -28.69
CA ARG A 241 -11.46 -25.05 -29.12
C ARG A 241 -11.88 -26.04 -28.06
N TYR A 242 -11.82 -25.65 -26.79
CA TYR A 242 -12.05 -26.52 -25.65
C TYR A 242 -13.28 -26.12 -24.83
N VAL A 243 -13.61 -24.83 -24.73
CA VAL A 243 -14.68 -24.29 -23.90
C VAL A 243 -15.66 -23.50 -24.79
N LYS A 244 -16.95 -23.81 -24.65
CA LYS A 244 -18.04 -23.12 -25.33
C LYS A 244 -18.80 -22.23 -24.35
N PRO A 245 -19.61 -21.24 -24.81
CA PRO A 245 -20.43 -20.42 -23.92
C PRO A 245 -21.33 -21.23 -22.97
N GLU A 246 -21.81 -22.43 -23.39
CA GLU A 246 -22.66 -23.29 -22.61
C GLU A 246 -21.93 -23.96 -21.42
N ASP A 247 -20.60 -24.03 -21.45
CA ASP A 247 -19.78 -24.61 -20.36
C ASP A 247 -19.68 -23.65 -19.14
N PHE A 248 -20.01 -22.37 -19.32
CA PHE A 248 -20.03 -21.41 -18.23
C PHE A 248 -21.30 -21.56 -17.39
N THR A 249 -21.15 -21.81 -16.10
CA THR A 249 -22.27 -21.95 -15.14
C THR A 249 -22.73 -20.60 -14.59
N ASP A 250 -21.84 -19.59 -14.53
CA ASP A 250 -22.19 -18.22 -14.15
C ASP A 250 -22.83 -17.50 -15.34
N GLU A 251 -24.00 -16.91 -15.13
CA GLU A 251 -24.79 -16.25 -16.19
C GLU A 251 -24.05 -15.06 -16.81
N LEU A 252 -23.32 -14.28 -16.00
CA LEU A 252 -22.55 -13.12 -16.46
C LEU A 252 -21.39 -13.56 -17.36
N CYS A 253 -20.66 -14.62 -16.95
CA CYS A 253 -19.57 -15.19 -17.74
C CYS A 253 -20.09 -15.80 -19.05
N ARG A 254 -21.23 -16.48 -19.03
CA ARG A 254 -21.88 -17.04 -20.23
C ARG A 254 -22.29 -15.95 -21.21
N LYS A 255 -22.92 -14.88 -20.71
CA LYS A 255 -23.30 -13.70 -21.51
C LYS A 255 -22.07 -13.04 -22.13
N ALA A 256 -21.00 -12.85 -21.35
CA ALA A 256 -19.74 -12.29 -21.83
C ALA A 256 -19.08 -13.18 -22.89
N ALA A 257 -19.02 -14.49 -22.70
CA ALA A 257 -18.47 -15.43 -23.69
C ALA A 257 -19.23 -15.39 -25.02
N THR A 258 -20.56 -15.33 -24.97
CA THR A 258 -21.43 -15.22 -26.14
C THR A 258 -21.19 -13.91 -26.90
N LEU A 259 -21.11 -12.78 -26.18
CA LEU A 259 -20.87 -11.46 -26.77
C LEU A 259 -19.46 -11.36 -27.41
N LEU A 260 -18.44 -11.94 -26.77
CA LEU A 260 -17.08 -12.05 -27.34
C LEU A 260 -17.11 -12.90 -28.63
N GLY A 261 -17.91 -13.96 -28.66
CA GLY A 261 -18.12 -14.79 -29.85
C GLY A 261 -18.67 -14.00 -31.03
N THR A 262 -19.71 -13.20 -30.80
CA THR A 262 -20.30 -12.34 -31.82
C THR A 262 -19.30 -11.30 -32.36
N GLN A 263 -18.46 -10.72 -31.50
CA GLN A 263 -17.41 -9.81 -31.95
C GLN A 263 -16.34 -10.51 -32.80
N MET A 264 -15.97 -11.73 -32.42
CA MET A 264 -14.99 -12.52 -33.18
C MET A 264 -15.49 -12.93 -34.57
N GLU A 265 -16.77 -13.20 -34.73
CA GLU A 265 -17.40 -13.41 -36.04
C GLU A 265 -17.29 -12.17 -36.94
N GLN A 266 -17.36 -10.98 -36.33
CA GLN A 266 -17.18 -9.68 -37.00
C GLN A 266 -15.70 -9.28 -37.18
N ARG A 267 -14.76 -10.15 -36.78
CA ARG A 267 -13.31 -9.92 -36.81
C ARG A 267 -12.84 -8.65 -36.07
N HIS A 268 -13.52 -8.29 -34.99
CA HIS A 268 -13.19 -7.11 -34.21
C HIS A 268 -13.40 -7.33 -32.72
N LEU A 269 -12.31 -7.68 -32.01
CA LEU A 269 -12.32 -7.85 -30.56
C LEU A 269 -12.20 -6.49 -29.86
N ASN A 270 -13.28 -6.03 -29.27
CA ASN A 270 -13.32 -4.80 -28.47
C ASN A 270 -14.14 -5.02 -27.19
N PRO A 271 -13.52 -5.50 -26.10
CA PRO A 271 -14.20 -5.78 -24.85
C PRO A 271 -14.92 -4.55 -24.26
N ALA A 272 -14.34 -3.35 -24.42
CA ALA A 272 -14.93 -2.10 -23.92
C ALA A 272 -16.31 -1.81 -24.57
N ALA A 273 -16.53 -2.21 -25.81
CA ALA A 273 -17.80 -2.03 -26.47
C ALA A 273 -18.91 -2.97 -25.99
N LEU A 274 -18.55 -3.99 -25.16
CA LEU A 274 -19.52 -4.96 -24.64
C LEU A 274 -20.31 -4.42 -23.45
N PHE A 275 -19.81 -3.41 -22.73
CA PHE A 275 -20.48 -2.85 -21.56
C PHE A 275 -21.91 -2.38 -21.81
N LYS A 276 -22.19 -1.88 -23.01
CA LYS A 276 -23.54 -1.43 -23.41
C LYS A 276 -24.60 -2.54 -23.47
N TYR A 277 -24.19 -3.81 -23.43
CA TYR A 277 -25.10 -4.95 -23.48
C TYR A 277 -25.46 -5.50 -22.08
N PHE A 278 -24.89 -4.92 -21.02
CA PHE A 278 -25.23 -5.23 -19.63
C PHE A 278 -26.22 -4.17 -19.14
N GLU A 279 -27.41 -4.63 -18.68
CA GLU A 279 -28.60 -3.78 -18.60
C GLU A 279 -28.74 -2.96 -17.32
N ASP A 280 -28.12 -3.39 -16.20
CA ASP A 280 -28.18 -2.62 -14.98
C ASP A 280 -26.79 -2.24 -14.43
N GLY A 281 -26.75 -1.20 -13.58
CA GLY A 281 -25.49 -0.63 -13.10
C GLY A 281 -24.65 -1.63 -12.28
N GLU A 282 -25.27 -2.57 -11.57
CA GLU A 282 -24.60 -3.59 -10.80
C GLU A 282 -24.01 -4.68 -11.72
N GLU A 283 -24.72 -5.06 -12.78
CA GLU A 283 -24.24 -5.97 -13.81
C GLU A 283 -23.06 -5.37 -14.59
N GLN A 284 -23.13 -4.08 -14.91
CA GLN A 284 -22.05 -3.35 -15.58
C GLN A 284 -20.78 -3.25 -14.70
N GLU A 285 -20.93 -2.99 -13.43
CA GLU A 285 -19.79 -2.94 -12.47
C GLU A 285 -19.13 -4.33 -12.34
N ARG A 286 -19.92 -5.40 -12.24
CA ARG A 286 -19.42 -6.78 -12.19
C ARG A 286 -18.74 -7.20 -13.50
N ALA A 287 -19.28 -6.80 -14.64
CA ALA A 287 -18.67 -7.03 -15.96
C ALA A 287 -17.36 -6.25 -16.11
N ALA A 288 -17.29 -4.98 -15.68
CA ALA A 288 -16.08 -4.19 -15.69
C ALA A 288 -14.98 -4.81 -14.81
N ALA A 289 -15.32 -5.27 -13.62
CA ALA A 289 -14.38 -5.99 -12.75
C ALA A 289 -13.84 -7.26 -13.42
N MET A 290 -14.68 -8.02 -14.13
CA MET A 290 -14.29 -9.25 -14.81
C MET A 290 -13.35 -8.99 -15.99
N PHE A 291 -13.57 -7.97 -16.81
CA PHE A 291 -12.69 -7.65 -17.95
C PHE A 291 -11.40 -6.94 -17.55
N ASN A 292 -11.35 -6.32 -16.36
CA ASN A 292 -10.17 -5.67 -15.79
C ASN A 292 -9.46 -6.53 -14.74
N ASP A 293 -9.88 -7.79 -14.54
CA ASP A 293 -9.22 -8.68 -13.60
C ASP A 293 -7.77 -8.94 -14.04
N SER A 294 -6.86 -8.95 -13.08
CA SER A 294 -5.43 -9.10 -13.39
C SER A 294 -5.11 -10.55 -13.73
N ILE A 295 -4.67 -10.79 -14.96
CA ILE A 295 -4.02 -12.04 -15.30
C ILE A 295 -2.76 -12.16 -14.43
N PRO A 296 -2.55 -13.28 -13.70
CA PRO A 296 -1.34 -13.46 -12.91
C PRO A 296 -0.09 -13.19 -13.75
N ALA A 297 0.81 -12.33 -13.26
CA ALA A 297 2.08 -12.08 -13.93
C ALA A 297 2.93 -13.35 -13.89
N LEU A 298 2.93 -14.11 -14.99
CA LEU A 298 3.66 -15.37 -15.14
C LEU A 298 5.03 -15.08 -15.73
N LYS A 299 6.06 -15.74 -15.19
CA LYS A 299 7.47 -15.44 -15.50
C LYS A 299 7.92 -16.03 -16.84
N SER A 300 7.15 -16.98 -17.41
CA SER A 300 7.47 -17.61 -18.69
C SER A 300 6.22 -17.97 -19.48
N ARG A 301 6.38 -18.11 -20.80
CA ARG A 301 5.31 -18.55 -21.70
C ARG A 301 4.81 -19.97 -21.39
N GLU A 302 5.67 -20.81 -20.86
CA GLU A 302 5.32 -22.18 -20.45
C GLU A 302 4.41 -22.18 -19.19
N GLU A 303 4.67 -21.27 -18.25
CA GLU A 303 3.82 -21.08 -17.08
C GLU A 303 2.43 -20.53 -17.47
N GLU A 304 2.38 -19.64 -18.45
CA GLU A 304 1.13 -19.09 -19.00
C GLU A 304 0.28 -20.18 -19.66
N GLU A 305 0.88 -21.01 -20.51
CA GLU A 305 0.22 -22.14 -21.16
C GLU A 305 -0.31 -23.16 -20.14
N LYS A 306 0.47 -23.47 -19.10
CA LYS A 306 0.07 -24.40 -18.05
C LYS A 306 -1.10 -23.85 -17.20
N ALA A 307 -1.04 -22.59 -16.80
CA ALA A 307 -2.09 -21.91 -16.04
C ALA A 307 -3.40 -21.83 -16.85
N LEU A 308 -3.29 -21.57 -18.16
CA LEU A 308 -4.43 -21.57 -19.08
C LEU A 308 -5.06 -22.96 -19.17
N GLN A 309 -4.27 -24.02 -19.35
CA GLN A 309 -4.76 -25.40 -19.41
C GLN A 309 -5.46 -25.81 -18.11
N GLU A 310 -4.87 -25.50 -16.96
CA GLU A 310 -5.50 -25.78 -15.65
C GLU A 310 -6.83 -25.04 -15.49
N THR A 311 -6.92 -23.80 -15.97
CA THR A 311 -8.15 -23.00 -15.88
C THR A 311 -9.24 -23.55 -16.80
N ILE A 312 -8.88 -23.97 -18.03
CA ILE A 312 -9.79 -24.63 -18.97
C ILE A 312 -10.38 -25.90 -18.35
N LEU A 313 -9.52 -26.73 -17.72
CA LEU A 313 -9.96 -27.99 -17.08
C LEU A 313 -10.92 -27.77 -15.90
N ARG A 314 -10.84 -26.61 -15.23
CA ARG A 314 -11.74 -26.29 -14.11
C ARG A 314 -13.11 -25.76 -14.56
N VAL A 315 -13.19 -25.22 -15.76
CA VAL A 315 -14.44 -24.65 -16.31
C VAL A 315 -15.22 -25.71 -17.07
N LYS A 316 -14.55 -26.73 -17.58
CA LYS A 316 -15.14 -27.87 -18.30
C LYS A 316 -15.48 -29.04 -17.36
#